data_713b7d6e9cbc9ccb6c9535f7edefae2f
#
_entry.id   713b7d6e9cbc9ccb6c9535f7edefae2f
#
_cell.length_a   1.000
_cell.length_b   1.000
_cell.length_c   1.000
_cell.angle_alpha   90.00
_cell.angle_beta   90.00
_cell.angle_gamma   90.00
#
_symmetry.space_group_name_H-M   'P 1'
#
loop_
_entity.id
_entity.type
_entity.pdbx_description
1 polymer ?
#
loop_
_entity_poly.entity_id
_entity_poly.type
_entity_poly.pdbx_seq_one_letter_code
_entity_poly.pdbx_strand_id
1 'polypeptide(L)'
;SAASDVYKRQDMACSRTQMTPSIERNDYGKGKKVEELDVQIGNKKKKVRTSVEVSERQYSAKEVQELFSRIIRKMDRLILAGNETLDRVDEDLDLVTDIPGEPVKVSWELDRYDVMDIQGKLKEQNISEKGVLVKLNAVLTYTANEKEQASYQCVACVYPKKLSGEESTKKNVEEAIKKADTATKEKKKLILPEMLDTNELRYYQAFNAV
;
A
#
# COMPACT_ATOMS: atom_id res chain seq x y z
N SER A 1 56.66 6.44 74.26
CA SER A 1 55.95 5.38 73.61
C SER A 1 54.74 5.96 72.86
N ALA A 2 54.87 6.11 71.57
CA ALA A 2 53.93 6.81 70.72
C ALA A 2 52.69 5.96 70.49
N ALA A 3 51.54 6.47 70.81
CA ALA A 3 50.25 5.96 70.36
C ALA A 3 49.94 6.47 68.95
N SER A 4 49.91 5.56 68.03
CA SER A 4 49.50 5.83 66.66
C SER A 4 47.98 5.78 66.58
N ASP A 5 47.39 6.93 66.46
CA ASP A 5 45.98 7.04 66.16
C ASP A 5 45.73 6.71 64.70
N VAL A 6 45.27 5.49 64.48
CA VAL A 6 44.78 5.06 63.18
C VAL A 6 43.34 5.60 63.03
N TYR A 7 43.23 6.72 62.30
CA TYR A 7 41.95 7.18 61.82
C TYR A 7 41.39 6.16 60.84
N LYS A 8 40.49 5.31 61.26
CA LYS A 8 39.59 4.56 60.41
C LYS A 8 38.65 5.55 59.72
N ARG A 9 39.02 5.95 58.51
CA ARG A 9 38.01 6.50 57.59
C ARG A 9 37.01 5.39 57.29
N GLN A 10 35.85 5.47 57.94
CA GLN A 10 34.68 4.78 57.44
C GLN A 10 34.32 5.45 56.11
N ASP A 11 34.68 4.81 55.03
CA ASP A 11 34.10 5.08 53.74
C ASP A 11 32.61 4.71 53.83
N MET A 12 31.78 5.68 54.24
CA MET A 12 30.37 5.62 53.94
C MET A 12 30.27 5.69 52.43
N ALA A 13 30.30 4.54 51.78
CA ALA A 13 29.78 4.37 50.44
C ALA A 13 28.30 4.74 50.45
N CYS A 14 28.03 6.04 50.33
CA CYS A 14 26.70 6.52 50.05
C CYS A 14 26.34 5.95 48.68
N SER A 15 25.68 4.81 48.70
CA SER A 15 25.06 4.22 47.49
C SER A 15 24.01 5.21 47.03
N ARG A 16 24.45 6.22 46.27
CA ARG A 16 23.57 7.07 45.48
C ARG A 16 22.96 6.16 44.41
N THR A 17 21.81 5.60 44.73
CA THR A 17 20.92 5.09 43.68
C THR A 17 20.59 6.31 42.83
N GLN A 18 21.34 6.51 41.72
CA GLN A 18 20.99 7.47 40.70
C GLN A 18 19.70 6.96 40.09
N MET A 19 18.56 7.43 40.54
CA MET A 19 17.32 7.30 39.80
C MET A 19 17.50 8.12 38.53
N THR A 20 17.72 7.45 37.40
CA THR A 20 17.70 8.09 36.11
C THR A 20 16.23 8.38 35.80
N PRO A 21 15.79 9.64 35.76
CA PRO A 21 14.41 9.95 35.40
C PRO A 21 14.13 9.45 33.99
N SER A 22 13.05 8.71 33.83
CA SER A 22 12.58 8.20 32.53
C SER A 22 11.23 8.80 32.21
N ILE A 23 11.02 9.12 30.97
CA ILE A 23 9.73 9.58 30.42
C ILE A 23 9.22 8.51 29.47
N GLU A 24 8.03 7.99 29.76
CA GLU A 24 7.37 7.04 28.83
C GLU A 24 6.95 7.75 27.57
N ARG A 25 7.22 7.10 26.43
CA ARG A 25 6.79 7.55 25.11
C ARG A 25 5.36 7.09 24.85
N ASN A 26 4.62 7.89 24.09
CA ASN A 26 3.37 7.40 23.51
C ASN A 26 3.65 6.22 22.56
N ASP A 27 2.69 5.32 22.43
CA ASP A 27 2.72 4.28 21.39
C ASP A 27 2.64 4.91 20.01
N TYR A 28 3.07 4.17 19.00
CA TYR A 28 2.95 4.56 17.60
C TYR A 28 1.53 5.02 17.25
N GLY A 29 1.43 6.12 16.49
CA GLY A 29 0.17 6.71 16.05
C GLY A 29 -0.54 7.61 17.05
N LYS A 30 -0.04 7.69 18.31
CA LYS A 30 -0.59 8.61 19.34
C LYS A 30 0.05 10.00 19.32
N GLY A 31 1.07 10.19 18.49
CA GLY A 31 1.79 11.44 18.35
C GLY A 31 2.77 11.75 19.48
N LYS A 32 3.40 12.91 19.37
CA LYS A 32 4.38 13.39 20.35
C LYS A 32 3.71 13.73 21.68
N LYS A 33 4.46 13.55 22.77
CA LYS A 33 4.09 13.94 24.12
C LYS A 33 4.93 15.15 24.54
N VAL A 34 4.31 16.15 25.14
CA VAL A 34 5.01 17.29 25.75
C VAL A 34 4.99 17.12 27.26
N GLU A 35 6.17 17.09 27.87
CA GLU A 35 6.34 16.99 29.34
C GLU A 35 7.04 18.22 29.86
N GLU A 36 6.54 18.74 30.99
CA GLU A 36 7.18 19.82 31.74
C GLU A 36 8.12 19.22 32.77
N LEU A 37 9.37 19.65 32.73
CA LEU A 37 10.42 19.22 33.67
C LEU A 37 10.90 20.38 34.53
N ASP A 38 10.97 20.17 35.83
CA ASP A 38 11.65 21.05 36.75
C ASP A 38 13.13 20.62 36.89
N VAL A 39 14.02 21.34 36.23
CA VAL A 39 15.46 21.04 36.21
C VAL A 39 16.16 21.87 37.25
N GLN A 40 16.90 21.23 38.18
CA GLN A 40 17.73 21.92 39.13
C GLN A 40 19.16 22.12 38.62
N ILE A 41 19.59 23.37 38.52
CA ILE A 41 20.91 23.73 38.01
C ILE A 41 21.87 24.01 39.18
N GLY A 42 22.91 23.22 39.27
CA GLY A 42 23.99 23.37 40.25
C GLY A 42 23.58 23.16 41.71
N ASN A 43 24.44 23.58 42.65
CA ASN A 43 24.19 23.46 44.10
C ASN A 43 23.20 24.50 44.65
N LYS A 44 22.80 25.46 43.83
CA LYS A 44 21.80 26.48 44.22
C LYS A 44 20.41 25.91 43.91
N LYS A 45 19.49 25.99 44.89
CA LYS A 45 18.09 25.49 44.79
C LYS A 45 17.24 26.22 43.73
N LYS A 46 17.86 26.66 42.62
CA LYS A 46 17.16 27.31 41.53
C LYS A 46 16.59 26.25 40.62
N LYS A 47 15.27 26.13 40.60
CA LYS A 47 14.55 25.27 39.65
C LYS A 47 14.22 26.07 38.42
N VAL A 48 14.47 25.49 37.24
CA VAL A 48 14.09 26.05 35.97
C VAL A 48 13.09 25.07 35.34
N ARG A 49 11.90 25.57 35.04
CA ARG A 49 10.88 24.78 34.34
C ARG A 49 11.18 24.83 32.82
N THR A 50 11.24 23.68 32.19
CA THR A 50 11.42 23.54 30.76
C THR A 50 10.46 22.49 30.20
N SER A 51 10.01 22.67 28.97
CA SER A 51 9.20 21.67 28.28
C SER A 51 10.07 20.85 27.34
N VAL A 52 9.81 19.54 27.27
CA VAL A 52 10.51 18.60 26.38
C VAL A 52 9.48 17.89 25.54
N GLU A 53 9.66 17.94 24.22
CA GLU A 53 8.90 17.10 23.30
C GLU A 53 9.51 15.69 23.25
N VAL A 54 8.70 14.70 23.56
CA VAL A 54 9.08 13.29 23.50
C VAL A 54 8.37 12.66 22.33
N SER A 55 9.13 12.18 21.32
CA SER A 55 8.59 11.48 20.17
C SER A 55 7.90 10.18 20.59
N GLU A 56 6.91 9.75 19.81
CA GLU A 56 6.29 8.44 20.02
C GLU A 56 7.29 7.29 19.89
N ARG A 57 6.94 6.14 20.46
CA ARG A 57 7.72 4.92 20.38
C ARG A 57 7.70 4.35 18.98
N GLN A 58 8.83 3.96 18.47
CA GLN A 58 8.92 3.17 17.24
C GLN A 58 8.83 1.68 17.57
N TYR A 59 8.40 0.89 16.60
CA TYR A 59 8.40 -0.56 16.73
C TYR A 59 9.83 -1.11 16.84
N SER A 60 10.04 -2.10 17.67
CA SER A 60 11.26 -2.91 17.69
C SER A 60 11.31 -3.80 16.42
N ALA A 61 12.48 -4.32 16.07
CA ALA A 61 12.63 -5.21 14.92
C ALA A 61 11.67 -6.42 14.98
N LYS A 62 11.45 -6.99 16.15
CA LYS A 62 10.51 -8.10 16.34
C LYS A 62 9.07 -7.69 16.04
N GLU A 63 8.63 -6.52 16.56
CA GLU A 63 7.29 -5.99 16.30
C GLU A 63 7.09 -5.66 14.81
N VAL A 64 8.13 -5.17 14.12
CA VAL A 64 8.10 -4.93 12.67
C VAL A 64 7.89 -6.24 11.91
N GLN A 65 8.57 -7.32 12.29
CA GLN A 65 8.38 -8.63 11.66
C GLN A 65 6.97 -9.20 11.91
N GLU A 66 6.43 -9.03 13.10
CA GLU A 66 5.05 -9.39 13.42
C GLU A 66 4.04 -8.56 12.61
N LEU A 67 4.31 -7.26 12.46
CA LEU A 67 3.54 -6.33 11.62
C LEU A 67 3.51 -6.78 10.16
N PHE A 68 4.68 -7.03 9.55
CA PHE A 68 4.78 -7.54 8.19
C PHE A 68 4.02 -8.85 8.02
N SER A 69 4.21 -9.79 8.92
CA SER A 69 3.51 -11.09 8.87
C SER A 69 1.99 -10.93 8.95
N ARG A 70 1.49 -9.96 9.71
CA ARG A 70 0.07 -9.64 9.81
C ARG A 70 -0.48 -9.03 8.53
N ILE A 71 0.28 -8.11 7.91
CA ILE A 71 -0.10 -7.47 6.64
C ILE A 71 -0.09 -8.48 5.51
N ILE A 72 0.98 -9.27 5.37
CA ILE A 72 1.14 -10.27 4.31
C ILE A 72 -0.04 -11.27 4.30
N ARG A 73 -0.48 -11.73 5.47
CA ARG A 73 -1.65 -12.63 5.56
C ARG A 73 -2.96 -12.03 5.06
N LYS A 74 -3.05 -10.72 4.96
CA LYS A 74 -4.24 -10.00 4.48
C LYS A 74 -4.05 -9.43 3.07
N MET A 75 -2.84 -9.53 2.53
CA MET A 75 -2.47 -8.83 1.29
C MET A 75 -3.37 -9.25 0.12
N ASP A 76 -3.62 -10.54 -0.08
CA ASP A 76 -4.52 -11.04 -1.13
C ASP A 76 -5.88 -10.31 -1.08
N ARG A 77 -6.44 -10.22 0.13
CA ARG A 77 -7.74 -9.58 0.33
C ARG A 77 -7.70 -8.05 0.14
N LEU A 78 -6.58 -7.42 0.45
CA LEU A 78 -6.42 -5.97 0.28
C LEU A 78 -6.35 -5.57 -1.19
N ILE A 79 -5.75 -6.41 -2.04
CA ILE A 79 -5.55 -6.10 -3.45
C ILE A 79 -6.71 -6.54 -4.36
N LEU A 80 -7.62 -7.39 -3.89
CA LEU A 80 -8.71 -7.97 -4.70
C LEU A 80 -9.69 -6.92 -5.23
N ALA A 81 -9.84 -5.78 -4.56
CA ALA A 81 -10.88 -4.77 -4.87
C ALA A 81 -12.27 -5.41 -5.05
N GLY A 82 -12.81 -5.42 -6.29
CA GLY A 82 -14.10 -6.04 -6.61
C GLY A 82 -14.04 -7.53 -6.96
N ASN A 83 -12.85 -8.11 -7.09
CA ASN A 83 -12.68 -9.50 -7.48
C ASN A 83 -12.89 -10.46 -6.31
N GLU A 84 -13.36 -11.69 -6.56
CA GLU A 84 -13.55 -12.71 -5.52
C GLU A 84 -12.24 -13.39 -5.12
N THR A 85 -11.39 -13.70 -6.10
CA THR A 85 -10.11 -14.41 -5.91
C THR A 85 -9.06 -13.95 -6.91
N LEU A 86 -7.78 -14.20 -6.60
CA LEU A 86 -6.67 -13.96 -7.55
C LEU A 86 -6.63 -14.98 -8.69
N ASP A 87 -7.28 -16.13 -8.54
CA ASP A 87 -7.39 -17.13 -9.60
C ASP A 87 -8.33 -16.69 -10.73
N ARG A 88 -9.16 -15.68 -10.46
CA ARG A 88 -10.05 -15.07 -11.44
C ARG A 88 -10.19 -13.58 -11.20
N VAL A 89 -9.39 -12.83 -11.93
CA VAL A 89 -9.38 -11.36 -11.89
C VAL A 89 -9.98 -10.85 -13.20
N ASP A 90 -11.18 -10.30 -13.15
CA ASP A 90 -11.88 -9.71 -14.31
C ASP A 90 -12.26 -8.22 -14.07
N GLU A 91 -11.79 -7.64 -12.96
CA GLU A 91 -11.83 -6.21 -12.63
C GLU A 91 -10.43 -5.73 -12.20
N ASP A 92 -10.22 -4.41 -12.18
CA ASP A 92 -8.98 -3.82 -11.71
C ASP A 92 -8.64 -4.28 -10.28
N LEU A 93 -7.37 -4.54 -10.01
CA LEU A 93 -6.86 -4.76 -8.66
C LEU A 93 -6.55 -3.41 -7.99
N ASP A 94 -6.53 -3.40 -6.66
CA ASP A 94 -6.04 -2.25 -5.88
C ASP A 94 -4.64 -2.56 -5.33
N LEU A 95 -3.60 -2.21 -6.09
CA LEU A 95 -2.22 -2.38 -5.65
C LEU A 95 -1.84 -1.26 -4.68
N VAL A 96 -2.32 -1.41 -3.43
CA VAL A 96 -2.12 -0.42 -2.35
C VAL A 96 -0.64 -0.11 -2.13
N THR A 97 -0.30 1.17 -2.04
CA THR A 97 1.07 1.66 -1.76
C THR A 97 1.27 2.01 -0.28
N ASP A 98 0.18 2.28 0.42
CA ASP A 98 0.18 2.62 1.84
C ASP A 98 -0.85 1.76 2.57
N ILE A 99 -0.49 1.27 3.74
CA ILE A 99 -1.40 0.48 4.58
C ILE A 99 -2.04 1.41 5.61
N PRO A 100 -3.35 1.64 5.57
CA PRO A 100 -4.01 2.56 6.48
C PRO A 100 -3.77 2.23 7.95
N GLY A 101 -3.28 3.21 8.71
CA GLY A 101 -3.02 3.07 10.15
C GLY A 101 -1.74 2.30 10.53
N GLU A 102 -0.97 1.85 9.55
CA GLU A 102 0.29 1.12 9.78
C GLU A 102 1.49 1.85 9.15
N PRO A 103 2.67 1.87 9.79
CA PRO A 103 3.85 2.55 9.28
C PRO A 103 4.58 1.74 8.20
N VAL A 104 3.86 1.33 7.18
CA VAL A 104 4.39 0.46 6.11
C VAL A 104 4.01 1.03 4.76
N LYS A 105 5.02 1.19 3.90
CA LYS A 105 4.84 1.45 2.48
C LYS A 105 5.02 0.17 1.68
N VAL A 106 4.28 0.05 0.60
CA VAL A 106 4.34 -1.10 -0.31
C VAL A 106 4.75 -0.60 -1.69
N SER A 107 5.74 -1.23 -2.28
CA SER A 107 6.12 -1.01 -3.67
C SER A 107 5.89 -2.29 -4.47
N TRP A 108 5.32 -2.15 -5.67
CA TRP A 108 4.94 -3.25 -6.53
C TRP A 108 5.81 -3.36 -7.76
N GLU A 109 6.06 -4.60 -8.17
CA GLU A 109 6.68 -4.96 -9.42
C GLU A 109 5.87 -6.09 -10.08
N LEU A 110 5.66 -5.98 -11.39
CA LEU A 110 4.89 -6.95 -12.18
C LEU A 110 5.77 -7.54 -13.28
N ASP A 111 5.51 -8.77 -13.69
CA ASP A 111 6.19 -9.38 -14.84
C ASP A 111 5.49 -9.06 -16.19
N ARG A 112 4.23 -8.60 -16.15
CA ARG A 112 3.39 -8.36 -17.33
C ARG A 112 2.76 -6.95 -17.31
N TYR A 113 3.59 -5.94 -17.52
CA TYR A 113 3.12 -4.54 -17.63
C TYR A 113 2.28 -4.28 -18.89
N ASP A 114 2.30 -5.18 -19.85
CA ASP A 114 1.44 -5.16 -21.02
C ASP A 114 -0.01 -5.55 -20.72
N VAL A 115 -0.24 -6.30 -19.62
CA VAL A 115 -1.56 -6.81 -19.18
C VAL A 115 -2.15 -5.95 -18.08
N MET A 116 -1.31 -5.48 -17.13
CA MET A 116 -1.72 -4.70 -15.97
C MET A 116 -0.69 -3.60 -15.69
N ASP A 117 -1.14 -2.44 -15.25
CA ASP A 117 -0.21 -1.39 -14.81
C ASP A 117 0.13 -1.50 -13.32
N ILE A 118 1.04 -0.63 -12.85
CA ILE A 118 1.52 -0.60 -11.45
C ILE A 118 0.43 -0.19 -10.44
N GLN A 119 -0.70 0.34 -10.90
CA GLN A 119 -1.85 0.69 -10.08
C GLN A 119 -2.89 -0.44 -10.03
N GLY A 120 -2.64 -1.55 -10.76
CA GLY A 120 -3.55 -2.68 -10.83
C GLY A 120 -4.60 -2.58 -11.93
N LYS A 121 -4.53 -1.56 -12.80
CA LYS A 121 -5.48 -1.39 -13.90
C LYS A 121 -5.22 -2.37 -15.03
N LEU A 122 -6.26 -3.04 -15.47
CA LEU A 122 -6.20 -4.02 -16.56
C LEU A 122 -6.14 -3.34 -17.91
N LYS A 123 -5.27 -3.87 -18.80
CA LYS A 123 -5.14 -3.47 -20.19
C LYS A 123 -5.81 -4.51 -21.09
N GLU A 124 -7.12 -4.38 -21.28
CA GLU A 124 -7.99 -5.37 -21.93
C GLU A 124 -7.48 -5.87 -23.29
N GLN A 125 -6.74 -5.02 -24.03
CA GLN A 125 -6.26 -5.35 -25.37
C GLN A 125 -5.31 -6.56 -25.42
N ASN A 126 -4.65 -6.88 -24.30
CA ASN A 126 -3.63 -7.92 -24.20
C ASN A 126 -4.08 -9.11 -23.32
N ILE A 127 -5.35 -9.15 -22.95
CA ILE A 127 -5.91 -10.21 -22.11
C ILE A 127 -6.65 -11.20 -23.02
N SER A 128 -6.23 -12.48 -22.97
CA SER A 128 -6.91 -13.53 -23.72
C SER A 128 -8.10 -14.10 -22.94
N GLU A 129 -9.09 -14.65 -23.67
CA GLU A 129 -10.26 -15.32 -23.06
C GLU A 129 -9.88 -16.54 -22.18
N LYS A 130 -8.72 -17.14 -22.44
CA LYS A 130 -8.18 -18.24 -21.63
C LYS A 130 -7.57 -17.79 -20.31
N GLY A 131 -7.50 -16.50 -20.10
CA GLY A 131 -6.79 -15.88 -18.98
C GLY A 131 -5.30 -15.70 -19.26
N VAL A 132 -4.68 -14.78 -18.51
CA VAL A 132 -3.25 -14.48 -18.54
C VAL A 132 -2.74 -14.45 -17.11
N LEU A 133 -1.67 -15.19 -16.84
CA LEU A 133 -1.03 -15.17 -15.53
C LEU A 133 -0.13 -13.94 -15.40
N VAL A 134 -0.29 -13.20 -14.31
CA VAL A 134 0.52 -12.05 -13.95
C VAL A 134 1.13 -12.32 -12.57
N LYS A 135 2.45 -12.26 -12.47
CA LYS A 135 3.15 -12.34 -11.19
C LYS A 135 3.28 -10.96 -10.59
N LEU A 136 2.86 -10.84 -9.35
CA LEU A 136 2.90 -9.63 -8.56
C LEU A 136 3.91 -9.82 -7.43
N ASN A 137 4.90 -8.94 -7.37
CA ASN A 137 5.90 -8.89 -6.31
C ASN A 137 5.71 -7.59 -5.54
N ALA A 138 5.61 -7.65 -4.23
CA ALA A 138 5.55 -6.48 -3.38
C ALA A 138 6.71 -6.48 -2.38
N VAL A 139 7.26 -5.30 -2.14
CA VAL A 139 8.21 -5.04 -1.06
C VAL A 139 7.55 -4.13 -0.05
N LEU A 140 7.37 -4.64 1.15
CA LEU A 140 6.88 -3.88 2.30
C LEU A 140 8.08 -3.24 2.99
N THR A 141 8.03 -1.95 3.24
CA THR A 141 9.11 -1.19 3.86
C THR A 141 8.58 -0.46 5.09
N TYR A 142 9.23 -0.63 6.24
CA TYR A 142 8.90 0.09 7.46
C TYR A 142 9.33 1.55 7.35
N THR A 143 8.41 2.50 7.51
CA THR A 143 8.64 3.93 7.24
C THR A 143 9.66 4.59 8.17
N ALA A 144 9.81 4.10 9.41
CA ALA A 144 10.76 4.66 10.36
C ALA A 144 12.19 4.07 10.21
N ASN A 145 12.33 2.93 9.52
CA ASN A 145 13.61 2.30 9.20
C ASN A 145 13.51 1.52 7.89
N GLU A 146 13.94 2.11 6.80
CA GLU A 146 13.87 1.54 5.45
C GLU A 146 14.70 0.26 5.25
N LYS A 147 15.57 -0.08 6.21
CA LYS A 147 16.31 -1.35 6.20
C LYS A 147 15.43 -2.54 6.59
N GLU A 148 14.35 -2.28 7.30
CA GLU A 148 13.38 -3.30 7.66
C GLU A 148 12.40 -3.48 6.51
N GLN A 149 12.52 -4.61 5.81
CA GLN A 149 11.72 -4.94 4.64
C GLN A 149 11.23 -6.37 4.70
N ALA A 150 10.11 -6.63 4.04
CA ALA A 150 9.60 -7.96 3.76
C ALA A 150 9.06 -8.02 2.34
N SER A 151 9.14 -9.18 1.73
CA SER A 151 8.60 -9.42 0.39
C SER A 151 7.33 -10.26 0.45
N TYR A 152 6.42 -9.96 -0.46
CA TYR A 152 5.22 -10.73 -0.71
C TYR A 152 5.13 -11.01 -2.21
N GLN A 153 4.70 -12.21 -2.58
CA GLN A 153 4.55 -12.62 -3.97
C GLN A 153 3.23 -13.37 -4.14
N CYS A 154 2.53 -13.05 -5.22
CA CYS A 154 1.35 -13.80 -5.64
C CYS A 154 1.26 -13.88 -7.17
N VAL A 155 0.33 -14.69 -7.66
CA VAL A 155 0.03 -14.80 -9.08
C VAL A 155 -1.46 -14.54 -9.26
N ALA A 156 -1.80 -13.60 -10.14
CA ALA A 156 -3.16 -13.33 -10.53
C ALA A 156 -3.43 -13.94 -11.91
N CYS A 157 -4.57 -14.63 -12.07
CA CYS A 157 -5.05 -15.09 -13.35
C CYS A 157 -6.08 -14.08 -13.89
N VAL A 158 -5.65 -13.27 -14.85
CA VAL A 158 -6.41 -12.13 -15.36
C VAL A 158 -7.22 -12.55 -16.58
N TYR A 159 -8.51 -12.26 -16.54
CA TYR A 159 -9.48 -12.51 -17.61
C TYR A 159 -10.01 -11.20 -18.19
N PRO A 160 -10.54 -11.19 -19.43
CA PRO A 160 -11.23 -10.03 -19.96
C PRO A 160 -12.42 -9.65 -19.05
N LYS A 161 -12.65 -8.34 -18.90
CA LYS A 161 -13.79 -7.84 -18.11
C LYS A 161 -15.10 -8.39 -18.71
N LYS A 162 -15.97 -8.85 -17.82
CA LYS A 162 -17.35 -9.21 -18.22
C LYS A 162 -18.11 -7.94 -18.55
N LEU A 163 -18.26 -7.68 -19.83
CA LEU A 163 -19.11 -6.59 -20.31
C LEU A 163 -20.59 -6.94 -20.05
N SER A 164 -21.38 -5.95 -19.66
CA SER A 164 -22.84 -6.08 -19.70
C SER A 164 -23.28 -6.32 -21.15
N GLY A 165 -24.48 -6.87 -21.34
CA GLY A 165 -25.02 -7.10 -22.69
C GLY A 165 -25.00 -5.84 -23.57
N GLU A 166 -25.30 -4.68 -22.97
CA GLU A 166 -25.28 -3.39 -23.68
C GLU A 166 -23.85 -2.93 -24.04
N GLU A 167 -22.90 -3.07 -23.12
CA GLU A 167 -21.49 -2.72 -23.36
C GLU A 167 -20.84 -3.64 -24.40
N SER A 168 -21.19 -4.94 -24.35
CA SER A 168 -20.74 -5.92 -25.34
C SER A 168 -21.26 -5.56 -26.73
N THR A 169 -22.56 -5.23 -26.85
CA THR A 169 -23.17 -4.80 -28.12
C THR A 169 -22.52 -3.52 -28.64
N LYS A 170 -22.30 -2.52 -27.78
CA LYS A 170 -21.62 -1.27 -28.13
C LYS A 170 -20.22 -1.52 -28.68
N LYS A 171 -19.42 -2.34 -28.01
CA LYS A 171 -18.06 -2.70 -28.43
C LYS A 171 -18.05 -3.40 -29.78
N ASN A 172 -18.95 -4.36 -30.00
CA ASN A 172 -19.10 -5.08 -31.28
C ASN A 172 -19.46 -4.13 -32.43
N VAL A 173 -20.36 -3.17 -32.17
CA VAL A 173 -20.73 -2.14 -33.14
C VAL A 173 -19.54 -1.25 -33.48
N GLU A 174 -18.81 -0.76 -32.46
CA GLU A 174 -17.61 0.08 -32.66
C GLU A 174 -16.53 -0.65 -33.47
N GLU A 175 -16.30 -1.94 -33.21
CA GLU A 175 -15.34 -2.76 -33.96
C GLU A 175 -15.80 -3.00 -35.41
N ALA A 176 -17.09 -3.25 -35.62
CA ALA A 176 -17.64 -3.40 -36.95
C ALA A 176 -17.52 -2.11 -37.78
N ILE A 177 -17.76 -0.95 -37.16
CA ILE A 177 -17.56 0.36 -37.78
C ILE A 177 -16.09 0.59 -38.14
N LYS A 178 -15.16 0.29 -37.23
CA LYS A 178 -13.71 0.39 -37.51
C LYS A 178 -13.25 -0.50 -38.65
N LYS A 179 -13.76 -1.73 -38.73
CA LYS A 179 -13.47 -2.65 -39.84
C LYS A 179 -14.02 -2.10 -41.17
N ALA A 180 -15.24 -1.59 -41.15
CA ALA A 180 -15.87 -0.98 -42.33
C ALA A 180 -15.12 0.29 -42.79
N ASP A 181 -14.70 1.15 -41.84
CA ASP A 181 -13.90 2.34 -42.16
C ASP A 181 -12.56 1.95 -42.80
N THR A 182 -11.88 0.95 -42.27
CA THR A 182 -10.62 0.46 -42.83
C THR A 182 -10.82 -0.12 -44.24
N ALA A 183 -11.89 -0.89 -44.46
CA ALA A 183 -12.18 -1.52 -45.73
C ALA A 183 -12.66 -0.53 -46.81
N THR A 184 -13.13 0.64 -46.40
CA THR A 184 -13.71 1.65 -47.32
C THR A 184 -12.95 2.97 -47.34
N LYS A 185 -11.70 2.99 -46.86
CA LYS A 185 -10.85 4.18 -46.75
C LYS A 185 -10.73 5.02 -48.04
N GLU A 186 -10.78 4.36 -49.20
CA GLU A 186 -10.70 5.03 -50.50
C GLU A 186 -12.06 5.53 -51.01
N LYS A 187 -13.15 5.20 -50.33
CA LYS A 187 -14.49 5.60 -50.74
C LYS A 187 -14.90 6.90 -50.09
N LYS A 188 -15.66 7.72 -50.85
CA LYS A 188 -16.18 9.00 -50.38
C LYS A 188 -17.22 8.87 -49.25
N LYS A 189 -17.78 7.67 -49.05
CA LYS A 189 -18.78 7.36 -48.03
C LYS A 189 -18.37 6.10 -47.29
N LEU A 190 -18.48 6.13 -45.95
CA LEU A 190 -18.38 4.94 -45.12
C LEU A 190 -19.59 4.04 -45.39
N ILE A 191 -19.36 2.79 -45.77
CA ILE A 191 -20.42 1.79 -45.98
C ILE A 191 -20.44 0.93 -44.70
N LEU A 192 -21.54 1.02 -43.96
CA LEU A 192 -21.77 0.19 -42.79
C LEU A 192 -22.15 -1.24 -43.18
N PRO A 193 -21.78 -2.26 -42.40
CA PRO A 193 -22.14 -3.64 -42.67
C PRO A 193 -23.69 -3.84 -42.62
N GLU A 194 -24.22 -4.60 -43.60
CA GLU A 194 -25.67 -4.82 -43.71
C GLU A 194 -26.25 -5.74 -42.66
N MET A 195 -25.44 -6.59 -42.02
CA MET A 195 -25.90 -7.53 -41.01
C MET A 195 -24.97 -7.48 -39.78
N LEU A 196 -25.52 -6.98 -38.73
CA LEU A 196 -25.10 -7.20 -37.37
C LEU A 196 -26.16 -8.10 -36.70
N ASP A 197 -25.82 -8.79 -35.63
CA ASP A 197 -26.77 -9.62 -34.89
C ASP A 197 -28.07 -8.86 -34.57
N THR A 198 -29.19 -9.55 -34.45
CA THR A 198 -30.55 -8.95 -34.34
C THR A 198 -30.69 -7.90 -33.22
N ASN A 199 -29.88 -7.97 -32.16
CA ASN A 199 -29.83 -6.97 -31.13
C ASN A 199 -29.07 -5.71 -31.54
N GLU A 200 -28.12 -5.80 -32.45
CA GLU A 200 -27.30 -4.71 -32.95
C GLU A 200 -28.01 -3.89 -34.04
N LEU A 201 -28.88 -4.50 -34.80
CA LEU A 201 -29.73 -3.82 -35.78
C LEU A 201 -30.63 -2.75 -35.17
N ARG A 202 -31.09 -2.92 -33.93
CA ARG A 202 -31.88 -1.92 -33.22
C ARG A 202 -31.10 -0.63 -32.94
N TYR A 203 -29.80 -0.70 -32.76
CA TYR A 203 -28.96 0.48 -32.51
C TYR A 203 -28.79 1.32 -33.78
N TYR A 204 -28.64 0.70 -34.97
CA TYR A 204 -28.54 1.42 -36.25
C TYR A 204 -29.85 2.11 -36.61
N GLN A 205 -30.98 1.50 -36.32
CA GLN A 205 -32.30 2.10 -36.58
C GLN A 205 -32.57 3.34 -35.73
N ALA A 206 -32.05 3.41 -34.49
CA ALA A 206 -32.19 4.59 -33.65
C ALA A 206 -31.34 5.78 -34.13
N PHE A 207 -30.20 5.52 -34.79
CA PHE A 207 -29.33 6.58 -35.36
C PHE A 207 -29.84 7.16 -36.68
N ASN A 208 -30.59 6.40 -37.44
CA ASN A 208 -31.17 6.86 -38.73
C ASN A 208 -32.54 7.56 -38.55
N ALA A 209 -33.06 7.69 -37.31
CA ALA A 209 -34.34 8.33 -37.03
C ALA A 209 -34.20 9.80 -36.54
N VAL A 210 -32.98 10.37 -36.63
CA VAL A 210 -32.66 11.78 -36.41
C VAL A 210 -32.14 12.33 -37.75
#